data_66458c7e085b79c8e90bc358ee3c3ba1
#
_entry.id   66458c7e085b79c8e90bc358ee3c3ba1
#
_cell.length_a   1.000
_cell.length_b   1.000
_cell.length_c   1.000
_cell.angle_alpha   90.00
_cell.angle_beta   90.00
_cell.angle_gamma   90.00
#
_symmetry.space_group_name_H-M   'P 1'
#
loop_
_entity.id
_entity.type
_entity.pdbx_description
1 polymer ?
#
loop_
_entity_poly.entity_id
_entity_poly.type
_entity_poly.pdbx_seq_one_letter_code
_entity_poly.pdbx_strand_id
1 'polypeptide(L)'
;MCTFRNIGLILLFSFFAIASQSQKRTYNKLVWQDNFSVNGLPDSTKWGYDIGTGCPRICGWGNNEAQYYTNARKENARVENGYLIVEARKEKFEGANYTSARLVTKNKGDWKYGRLVIRAQIPTGKGLWPAGWILPTGKVYGEWPKSGEVDILEAVGYAPDSAFGSVHTGRYNGMIGTQKTASLIVPNLSTKFHDYEIVWTPDKIDFY
;
A
#
# COMPACT_ATOMS: atom_id res chain seq x y z
N MET A 1 8.67 33.25 -75.79
CA MET A 1 8.66 33.78 -74.41
C MET A 1 7.51 33.11 -73.70
N CYS A 2 7.78 31.95 -73.03
CA CYS A 2 6.74 31.16 -72.32
C CYS A 2 6.97 31.37 -70.82
N THR A 3 6.00 31.96 -70.14
CA THR A 3 5.97 32.17 -68.68
C THR A 3 5.31 31.02 -68.05
N PHE A 4 6.06 30.22 -67.23
CA PHE A 4 5.50 29.19 -66.33
C PHE A 4 5.01 29.86 -65.03
N ARG A 5 3.70 29.69 -64.73
CA ARG A 5 3.13 30.04 -63.43
C ARG A 5 3.23 28.82 -62.51
N ASN A 6 4.06 28.93 -61.48
CA ASN A 6 4.09 27.95 -60.37
C ASN A 6 2.84 28.11 -59.51
N ILE A 7 2.00 27.06 -59.47
CA ILE A 7 0.90 26.93 -58.51
C ILE A 7 1.43 26.15 -57.31
N GLY A 8 1.67 26.86 -56.21
CA GLY A 8 2.05 26.25 -54.96
C GLY A 8 0.81 25.62 -54.26
N LEU A 9 0.82 24.31 -54.10
CA LEU A 9 -0.20 23.57 -53.38
C LEU A 9 0.11 23.66 -51.88
N ILE A 10 -0.67 24.45 -51.14
CA ILE A 10 -0.58 24.52 -49.67
C ILE A 10 -1.42 23.38 -49.10
N LEU A 11 -0.75 22.33 -48.58
CA LEU A 11 -1.37 21.28 -47.82
C LEU A 11 -1.60 21.76 -46.37
N LEU A 12 -2.85 22.08 -46.05
CA LEU A 12 -3.27 22.32 -44.66
C LEU A 12 -3.36 20.98 -43.90
N PHE A 13 -2.38 20.72 -43.05
CA PHE A 13 -2.50 19.64 -42.05
C PHE A 13 -3.36 20.12 -40.87
N SER A 14 -4.62 19.69 -40.83
CA SER A 14 -5.47 19.86 -39.65
C SER A 14 -5.07 18.83 -38.57
N PHE A 15 -4.38 19.31 -37.55
CA PHE A 15 -4.15 18.53 -36.33
C PHE A 15 -5.47 18.36 -35.56
N PHE A 16 -6.09 17.21 -35.68
CA PHE A 16 -7.15 16.81 -34.75
C PHE A 16 -6.50 16.45 -33.40
N ALA A 17 -6.56 17.36 -32.44
CA ALA A 17 -6.27 17.04 -31.05
C ALA A 17 -7.39 16.14 -30.52
N ILE A 18 -7.16 14.84 -30.44
CA ILE A 18 -8.03 13.92 -29.73
C ILE A 18 -7.86 14.21 -28.24
N ALA A 19 -8.77 15.02 -27.69
CA ALA A 19 -8.87 15.16 -26.24
C ALA A 19 -9.30 13.82 -25.67
N SER A 20 -8.36 13.08 -25.10
CA SER A 20 -8.67 11.87 -24.31
C SER A 20 -9.43 12.32 -23.08
N GLN A 21 -10.75 12.23 -23.13
CA GLN A 21 -11.58 12.38 -21.94
C GLN A 21 -11.31 11.18 -21.03
N SER A 22 -10.57 11.41 -19.98
CA SER A 22 -10.43 10.46 -18.87
C SER A 22 -11.83 10.21 -18.31
N GLN A 23 -12.40 9.06 -18.62
CA GLN A 23 -13.70 8.65 -18.11
C GLN A 23 -13.58 8.45 -16.60
N LYS A 24 -14.19 9.32 -15.80
CA LYS A 24 -14.20 9.25 -14.35
C LYS A 24 -14.91 7.96 -13.95
N ARG A 25 -14.14 6.95 -13.51
CA ARG A 25 -14.72 5.69 -13.04
C ARG A 25 -15.46 5.92 -11.73
N THR A 26 -16.71 5.51 -11.65
CA THR A 26 -17.52 5.53 -10.44
C THR A 26 -17.46 4.16 -9.77
N TYR A 27 -17.07 4.13 -8.50
CA TYR A 27 -17.05 2.92 -7.67
C TYR A 27 -18.28 2.93 -6.78
N ASN A 28 -19.35 2.25 -7.22
CA ASN A 28 -20.70 2.32 -6.62
C ASN A 28 -21.00 1.15 -5.69
N LYS A 29 -20.14 0.13 -5.67
CA LYS A 29 -20.37 -1.08 -4.89
C LYS A 29 -19.26 -1.23 -3.85
N LEU A 30 -19.61 -1.05 -2.57
CA LEU A 30 -18.75 -1.43 -1.46
C LEU A 30 -18.75 -2.96 -1.37
N VAL A 31 -17.58 -3.58 -1.46
CA VAL A 31 -17.42 -5.04 -1.45
C VAL A 31 -16.86 -5.56 -0.14
N TRP A 32 -16.13 -4.72 0.60
CA TRP A 32 -15.56 -5.05 1.89
C TRP A 32 -15.27 -3.78 2.69
N GLN A 33 -15.47 -3.85 4.00
CA GLN A 33 -15.05 -2.83 4.95
C GLN A 33 -14.88 -3.39 6.34
N ASP A 34 -14.09 -2.73 7.16
CA ASP A 34 -14.12 -2.87 8.60
C ASP A 34 -14.11 -1.48 9.25
N ASN A 35 -15.15 -1.20 10.02
CA ASN A 35 -15.34 0.06 10.74
C ASN A 35 -14.91 -0.06 12.21
N PHE A 36 -14.39 -1.25 12.60
CA PHE A 36 -13.88 -1.51 13.94
C PHE A 36 -14.89 -1.17 15.05
N SER A 37 -16.15 -1.54 14.85
CA SER A 37 -17.27 -1.16 15.73
C SER A 37 -17.38 -2.00 17.01
N VAL A 38 -16.73 -3.17 17.08
CA VAL A 38 -16.79 -4.10 18.21
C VAL A 38 -15.46 -4.14 18.94
N ASN A 39 -15.43 -3.63 20.17
CA ASN A 39 -14.20 -3.62 20.97
C ASN A 39 -13.70 -5.05 21.26
N GLY A 40 -12.39 -5.23 21.27
CA GLY A 40 -11.74 -6.50 21.54
C GLY A 40 -10.64 -6.83 20.57
N LEU A 41 -10.51 -8.09 20.18
CA LEU A 41 -9.63 -8.49 19.08
C LEU A 41 -10.27 -8.13 17.74
N PRO A 42 -9.46 -7.85 16.71
CA PRO A 42 -9.95 -7.73 15.33
C PRO A 42 -10.80 -8.92 14.91
N ASP A 43 -11.87 -8.66 14.17
CA ASP A 43 -12.82 -9.67 13.71
C ASP A 43 -12.11 -10.78 12.92
N SER A 44 -12.10 -11.99 13.47
CA SER A 44 -11.40 -13.15 12.89
C SER A 44 -12.01 -13.63 11.58
N THR A 45 -13.22 -13.20 11.22
CA THR A 45 -13.80 -13.47 9.90
C THR A 45 -13.19 -12.60 8.80
N LYS A 46 -12.62 -11.45 9.17
CA LYS A 46 -12.00 -10.47 8.28
C LYS A 46 -10.48 -10.49 8.35
N TRP A 47 -9.93 -10.73 9.54
CA TRP A 47 -8.50 -10.61 9.81
C TRP A 47 -7.87 -11.92 10.23
N GLY A 48 -6.67 -12.16 9.78
CA GLY A 48 -5.73 -13.13 10.28
C GLY A 48 -4.44 -12.46 10.70
N TYR A 49 -3.42 -13.25 11.03
CA TYR A 49 -2.12 -12.75 11.46
C TYR A 49 -0.99 -13.49 10.75
N ASP A 50 0.02 -12.76 10.32
CA ASP A 50 1.34 -13.33 10.12
C ASP A 50 2.08 -13.32 11.46
N ILE A 51 2.76 -14.41 11.82
CA ILE A 51 3.28 -14.64 13.17
C ILE A 51 4.79 -14.86 13.12
N GLY A 52 5.47 -14.41 14.19
CA GLY A 52 6.88 -14.68 14.39
C GLY A 52 7.82 -13.62 13.81
N THR A 53 9.04 -14.04 13.54
CA THR A 53 10.12 -13.19 13.03
C THR A 53 10.38 -13.41 11.53
N GLY A 54 9.53 -14.19 10.85
CA GLY A 54 9.74 -14.61 9.46
C GLY A 54 10.73 -15.78 9.29
N CYS A 55 11.47 -16.14 10.34
CA CYS A 55 12.40 -17.27 10.31
C CYS A 55 11.66 -18.62 10.23
N PRO A 56 12.26 -19.66 9.63
CA PRO A 56 13.58 -19.66 8.98
C PRO A 56 13.56 -19.17 7.54
N ARG A 57 12.38 -18.92 6.94
CA ARG A 57 12.25 -18.67 5.50
C ARG A 57 12.75 -17.29 5.07
N ILE A 58 12.34 -16.24 5.80
CA ILE A 58 12.69 -14.84 5.53
C ILE A 58 12.95 -14.12 6.85
N CYS A 59 14.03 -14.48 7.56
CA CYS A 59 14.33 -13.89 8.87
C CYS A 59 14.32 -12.37 8.84
N GLY A 60 13.75 -11.73 9.90
CA GLY A 60 13.52 -10.29 9.93
C GLY A 60 12.57 -9.84 8.82
N TRP A 61 11.67 -10.73 8.36
CA TRP A 61 10.74 -10.52 7.27
C TRP A 61 11.38 -9.99 5.97
N GLY A 62 12.67 -10.27 5.80
CA GLY A 62 13.47 -9.81 4.66
C GLY A 62 13.98 -8.37 4.75
N ASN A 63 13.67 -7.65 5.82
CA ASN A 63 13.97 -6.22 6.01
C ASN A 63 14.78 -5.94 7.28
N ASN A 64 15.37 -6.97 7.92
CA ASN A 64 16.03 -6.86 9.22
C ASN A 64 15.09 -6.32 10.33
N GLU A 65 13.83 -6.63 10.25
CA GLU A 65 12.83 -6.25 11.25
C GLU A 65 13.11 -6.95 12.58
N ALA A 66 13.07 -6.20 13.68
CA ALA A 66 13.53 -6.65 15.00
C ALA A 66 12.40 -7.21 15.88
N GLN A 67 11.14 -7.03 15.51
CA GLN A 67 10.00 -7.45 16.31
C GLN A 67 9.57 -8.90 16.02
N TYR A 68 8.92 -9.47 17.00
CA TYR A 68 8.07 -10.65 16.85
C TYR A 68 6.62 -10.20 16.58
N TYR A 69 6.01 -10.63 15.51
CA TYR A 69 4.59 -10.43 15.27
C TYR A 69 3.76 -11.45 16.02
N THR A 70 2.87 -10.97 16.88
CA THR A 70 2.08 -11.82 17.78
C THR A 70 0.76 -12.25 17.14
N ASN A 71 0.22 -13.38 17.64
CA ASN A 71 -1.08 -13.89 17.23
C ASN A 71 -2.17 -13.45 18.21
N ALA A 72 -3.19 -12.75 17.71
CA ALA A 72 -4.40 -12.40 18.45
C ALA A 72 -4.14 -11.88 19.88
N ARG A 73 -3.13 -11.02 20.03
CA ARG A 73 -2.73 -10.45 21.31
C ARG A 73 -3.17 -8.99 21.38
N LYS A 74 -4.05 -8.67 22.35
CA LYS A 74 -4.66 -7.33 22.51
C LYS A 74 -3.64 -6.21 22.74
N GLU A 75 -2.51 -6.52 23.34
CA GLU A 75 -1.41 -5.58 23.56
C GLU A 75 -0.78 -5.08 22.23
N ASN A 76 -0.86 -5.90 21.18
CA ASN A 76 -0.30 -5.55 19.87
C ASN A 76 -1.36 -5.22 18.81
N ALA A 77 -2.57 -5.82 18.91
CA ALA A 77 -3.67 -5.51 17.99
C ALA A 77 -5.01 -5.60 18.70
N ARG A 78 -5.74 -4.51 18.75
CA ARG A 78 -7.05 -4.43 19.37
C ARG A 78 -7.96 -3.44 18.67
N VAL A 79 -9.25 -3.67 18.80
CA VAL A 79 -10.28 -2.68 18.47
C VAL A 79 -10.72 -2.02 19.76
N GLU A 80 -10.65 -0.69 19.79
CA GLU A 80 -11.03 0.13 20.92
C GLU A 80 -11.62 1.46 20.45
N ASN A 81 -12.81 1.81 20.94
CA ASN A 81 -13.49 3.07 20.65
C ASN A 81 -13.66 3.36 19.13
N GLY A 82 -13.91 2.33 18.32
CA GLY A 82 -14.10 2.48 16.88
C GLY A 82 -12.81 2.54 16.07
N TYR A 83 -11.67 2.21 16.66
CA TYR A 83 -10.38 2.19 16.00
C TYR A 83 -9.71 0.82 16.09
N LEU A 84 -9.05 0.43 15.03
CA LEU A 84 -8.02 -0.61 15.10
C LEU A 84 -6.73 0.04 15.58
N ILE A 85 -6.20 -0.45 16.67
CA ILE A 85 -4.90 -0.03 17.22
C ILE A 85 -3.90 -1.15 16.97
N VAL A 86 -2.85 -0.85 16.22
CA VAL A 86 -1.68 -1.71 16.05
C VAL A 86 -0.53 -1.08 16.83
N GLU A 87 -0.02 -1.79 17.83
CA GLU A 87 0.95 -1.25 18.78
C GLU A 87 2.27 -2.03 18.73
N ALA A 88 3.34 -1.33 18.40
CA ALA A 88 4.70 -1.84 18.57
C ALA A 88 5.16 -1.59 20.01
N ARG A 89 5.68 -2.62 20.68
CA ARG A 89 6.09 -2.57 22.09
C ARG A 89 7.54 -2.99 22.26
N LYS A 90 8.22 -2.33 23.16
CA LYS A 90 9.56 -2.74 23.61
C LYS A 90 9.41 -3.69 24.79
N GLU A 91 9.53 -4.97 24.53
CA GLU A 91 9.42 -6.04 25.52
C GLU A 91 10.14 -7.29 25.02
N LYS A 92 10.55 -8.16 25.93
CA LYS A 92 11.10 -9.48 25.57
C LYS A 92 9.97 -10.45 25.32
N PHE A 93 9.97 -11.07 24.16
CA PHE A 93 8.96 -12.04 23.77
C PHE A 93 9.53 -13.01 22.72
N GLU A 94 9.47 -14.32 22.98
CA GLU A 94 9.93 -15.37 22.03
C GLU A 94 11.33 -15.09 21.42
N GLY A 95 12.26 -14.61 22.24
CA GLY A 95 13.62 -14.30 21.81
C GLY A 95 13.82 -12.93 21.13
N ALA A 96 12.75 -12.21 20.81
CA ALA A 96 12.81 -10.84 20.31
C ALA A 96 12.77 -9.81 21.45
N ASN A 97 13.20 -8.58 21.17
CA ASN A 97 13.16 -7.47 22.12
C ASN A 97 12.01 -6.48 21.85
N TYR A 98 11.24 -6.75 20.82
CA TYR A 98 10.07 -5.97 20.42
C TYR A 98 8.95 -6.90 19.98
N THR A 99 7.72 -6.47 20.16
CA THR A 99 6.53 -7.10 19.60
C THR A 99 5.73 -6.12 18.75
N SER A 100 4.96 -6.62 17.82
CA SER A 100 3.98 -5.87 17.04
C SER A 100 2.92 -6.82 16.49
N ALA A 101 2.04 -6.35 15.61
CA ALA A 101 1.11 -7.18 14.87
C ALA A 101 1.21 -6.93 13.37
N ARG A 102 1.09 -8.00 12.59
CA ARG A 102 0.94 -7.98 11.14
C ARG A 102 -0.38 -8.65 10.79
N LEU A 103 -1.40 -7.81 10.63
CA LEU A 103 -2.76 -8.23 10.28
C LEU A 103 -2.86 -8.46 8.77
N VAL A 104 -3.58 -9.51 8.38
CA VAL A 104 -3.78 -9.87 6.98
C VAL A 104 -5.23 -10.23 6.69
N THR A 105 -5.70 -9.90 5.48
CA THR A 105 -7.03 -10.30 4.99
C THR A 105 -6.98 -11.53 4.08
N LYS A 106 -5.86 -12.21 4.01
CA LYS A 106 -5.61 -13.37 3.16
C LYS A 106 -6.69 -14.44 3.30
N ASN A 107 -7.30 -14.86 2.19
CA ASN A 107 -8.42 -15.81 2.12
C ASN A 107 -9.71 -15.33 2.83
N LYS A 108 -9.79 -14.05 3.20
CA LYS A 108 -10.94 -13.43 3.88
C LYS A 108 -11.44 -12.21 3.12
N GLY A 109 -10.57 -11.59 2.32
CA GLY A 109 -10.85 -10.44 1.50
C GLY A 109 -9.76 -10.31 0.45
N ASP A 110 -9.91 -11.05 -0.66
CA ASP A 110 -8.98 -11.02 -1.79
C ASP A 110 -9.65 -10.27 -2.94
N TRP A 111 -8.98 -9.25 -3.48
CA TRP A 111 -9.53 -8.41 -4.54
C TRP A 111 -8.53 -8.27 -5.69
N LYS A 112 -9.09 -8.04 -6.86
CA LYS A 112 -8.34 -7.65 -8.05
C LYS A 112 -9.03 -6.45 -8.66
N TYR A 113 -8.31 -5.34 -8.75
CA TYR A 113 -8.80 -4.03 -9.18
C TYR A 113 -9.84 -3.42 -8.23
N GLY A 114 -9.96 -2.12 -8.29
CA GLY A 114 -10.90 -1.37 -7.50
C GLY A 114 -10.29 -0.13 -6.85
N ARG A 115 -11.05 0.47 -5.97
CA ARG A 115 -10.65 1.57 -5.11
C ARG A 115 -10.46 1.03 -3.70
N LEU A 116 -9.26 1.18 -3.14
CA LEU A 116 -8.94 0.79 -1.76
C LEU A 116 -8.60 2.05 -0.98
N VAL A 117 -9.18 2.19 0.22
CA VAL A 117 -8.92 3.31 1.12
C VAL A 117 -8.54 2.80 2.49
N ILE A 118 -7.45 3.30 3.03
CA ILE A 118 -7.01 3.08 4.41
C ILE A 118 -7.06 4.44 5.11
N ARG A 119 -7.95 4.58 6.11
CA ARG A 119 -7.97 5.76 6.97
C ARG A 119 -7.12 5.51 8.20
N ALA A 120 -6.00 6.20 8.31
CA ALA A 120 -5.03 5.95 9.37
C ALA A 120 -4.42 7.24 9.94
N GLN A 121 -4.05 7.16 11.22
CA GLN A 121 -3.14 8.07 11.90
C GLN A 121 -1.86 7.29 12.17
N ILE A 122 -0.72 7.81 11.74
CA ILE A 122 0.55 7.08 11.70
C ILE A 122 1.43 7.51 12.86
N PRO A 123 2.00 6.59 13.63
CA PRO A 123 2.91 6.95 14.73
C PRO A 123 4.21 7.57 14.18
N THR A 124 4.81 8.46 14.97
CA THR A 124 6.17 8.96 14.74
C THR A 124 7.13 8.35 15.74
N GLY A 125 8.38 8.25 15.35
CA GLY A 125 9.45 7.76 16.22
C GLY A 125 10.51 6.98 15.45
N LYS A 126 11.77 7.24 15.75
CA LYS A 126 12.90 6.57 15.10
C LYS A 126 12.80 5.05 15.28
N GLY A 127 12.91 4.31 14.21
CA GLY A 127 12.80 2.84 14.18
C GLY A 127 11.40 2.30 13.94
N LEU A 128 10.38 3.15 13.84
CA LEU A 128 9.03 2.74 13.44
C LEU A 128 8.90 2.71 11.91
N TRP A 129 8.17 1.72 11.43
CA TRP A 129 7.84 1.54 10.01
C TRP A 129 6.42 0.98 9.86
N PRO A 130 5.40 1.79 10.12
CA PRO A 130 4.02 1.41 9.87
C PRO A 130 3.72 1.38 8.37
N ALA A 131 2.91 0.40 7.94
CA ALA A 131 2.51 0.24 6.54
C ALA A 131 1.09 -0.31 6.40
N GLY A 132 0.42 0.12 5.32
CA GLY A 132 -0.80 -0.46 4.80
C GLY A 132 -0.58 -0.82 3.33
N TRP A 133 -0.60 -2.12 3.01
CA TRP A 133 -0.09 -2.64 1.75
C TRP A 133 -0.81 -3.91 1.31
N ILE A 134 -0.61 -4.34 0.08
CA ILE A 134 -1.22 -5.53 -0.50
C ILE A 134 -0.17 -6.45 -1.13
N LEU A 135 -0.33 -7.73 -0.85
CA LEU A 135 0.38 -8.84 -1.49
C LEU A 135 -0.60 -9.80 -2.16
N PRO A 136 -0.20 -10.49 -3.21
CA PRO A 136 -1.04 -11.52 -3.81
C PRO A 136 -1.19 -12.71 -2.86
N THR A 137 -2.42 -13.19 -2.69
CA THR A 137 -2.71 -14.42 -1.95
C THR A 137 -2.13 -15.63 -2.66
N GLY A 138 -2.27 -15.70 -3.99
CA GLY A 138 -1.63 -16.70 -4.84
C GLY A 138 -0.36 -16.17 -5.48
N LYS A 139 0.68 -16.98 -5.50
CA LYS A 139 1.97 -16.63 -6.09
C LYS A 139 2.07 -17.08 -7.56
N VAL A 140 1.11 -16.65 -8.37
CA VAL A 140 0.90 -17.13 -9.75
C VAL A 140 2.14 -16.91 -10.65
N TYR A 141 2.87 -15.81 -10.41
CA TYR A 141 4.09 -15.47 -11.16
C TYR A 141 5.39 -15.84 -10.40
N GLY A 142 5.26 -16.51 -9.25
CA GLY A 142 6.37 -16.92 -8.39
C GLY A 142 6.45 -16.14 -7.08
N GLU A 143 7.50 -16.41 -6.30
CA GLU A 143 7.77 -15.73 -5.03
C GLU A 143 8.00 -14.22 -5.23
N TRP A 144 7.87 -13.49 -4.12
CA TRP A 144 8.22 -12.07 -4.11
C TRP A 144 9.62 -11.83 -4.73
N PRO A 145 9.78 -10.82 -5.57
CA PRO A 145 8.81 -9.78 -5.94
C PRO A 145 8.02 -10.07 -7.24
N LYS A 146 8.12 -11.28 -7.81
CA LYS A 146 7.56 -11.60 -9.13
C LYS A 146 6.04 -11.47 -9.20
N SER A 147 5.34 -11.83 -8.13
CA SER A 147 3.88 -11.74 -8.09
C SER A 147 3.36 -10.35 -7.66
N GLY A 148 4.27 -9.40 -7.41
CA GLY A 148 3.94 -8.00 -7.13
C GLY A 148 3.69 -7.69 -5.67
N GLU A 149 3.72 -6.39 -5.36
CA GLU A 149 3.36 -5.77 -4.09
C GLU A 149 2.96 -4.32 -4.35
N VAL A 150 2.00 -3.80 -3.63
CA VAL A 150 1.63 -2.38 -3.68
C VAL A 150 1.51 -1.86 -2.25
N ASP A 151 2.35 -0.89 -1.92
CA ASP A 151 2.34 -0.22 -0.63
C ASP A 151 1.49 1.04 -0.76
N ILE A 152 0.26 0.97 -0.24
CA ILE A 152 -0.71 2.08 -0.31
C ILE A 152 -0.25 3.21 0.59
N LEU A 153 0.31 2.83 1.74
CA LEU A 153 0.84 3.69 2.77
C LEU A 153 2.07 3.05 3.39
N GLU A 154 3.17 3.76 3.38
CA GLU A 154 4.31 3.51 4.24
C GLU A 154 4.74 4.80 4.90
N ALA A 155 5.27 4.73 6.12
CA ALA A 155 5.95 5.83 6.77
C ALA A 155 7.14 5.31 7.56
N VAL A 156 8.20 6.11 7.66
CA VAL A 156 9.42 5.75 8.37
C VAL A 156 9.75 6.80 9.41
N GLY A 157 10.08 6.35 10.59
CA GLY A 157 10.25 7.24 11.74
C GLY A 157 11.41 8.25 11.66
N TYR A 158 12.28 8.13 10.67
CA TYR A 158 13.34 9.11 10.38
C TYR A 158 12.91 10.21 9.38
N ALA A 159 11.76 10.06 8.73
CA ALA A 159 11.16 11.03 7.83
C ALA A 159 9.75 11.39 8.32
N PRO A 160 9.62 12.13 9.43
CA PRO A 160 8.33 12.54 9.97
C PRO A 160 7.58 13.37 8.93
N ASP A 161 6.26 13.30 8.94
CA ASP A 161 5.37 13.95 7.99
C ASP A 161 5.51 13.52 6.52
N SER A 162 6.22 12.42 6.25
CA SER A 162 6.33 11.84 4.91
C SER A 162 5.56 10.53 4.82
N ALA A 163 4.66 10.43 3.85
CA ALA A 163 4.02 9.18 3.46
C ALA A 163 4.54 8.74 2.09
N PHE A 164 4.75 7.44 1.92
CA PHE A 164 5.28 6.83 0.71
C PHE A 164 4.25 5.87 0.14
N GLY A 165 4.16 5.84 -1.19
CA GLY A 165 3.46 4.80 -1.93
C GLY A 165 4.43 4.12 -2.88
N SER A 166 4.40 2.78 -2.94
CA SER A 166 5.37 2.01 -3.72
C SER A 166 4.71 0.91 -4.53
N VAL A 167 5.35 0.50 -5.61
CA VAL A 167 5.00 -0.70 -6.38
C VAL A 167 6.26 -1.52 -6.61
N HIS A 168 6.20 -2.81 -6.22
CA HIS A 168 7.24 -3.78 -6.48
C HIS A 168 6.77 -4.83 -7.48
N THR A 169 7.65 -5.18 -8.40
CA THR A 169 7.44 -6.21 -9.41
C THR A 169 8.72 -7.01 -9.63
N GLY A 170 8.67 -8.08 -10.38
CA GLY A 170 9.87 -8.84 -10.72
C GLY A 170 10.99 -8.03 -11.37
N ARG A 171 10.63 -6.95 -12.09
CA ARG A 171 11.59 -6.05 -12.76
C ARG A 171 11.97 -4.82 -11.94
N TYR A 172 11.05 -4.36 -11.09
CA TYR A 172 11.22 -3.14 -10.29
C TYR A 172 10.91 -3.47 -8.84
N ASN A 173 11.93 -3.49 -7.97
CA ASN A 173 11.73 -3.88 -6.58
C ASN A 173 12.84 -3.39 -5.65
N GLY A 174 12.61 -3.47 -4.35
CA GLY A 174 13.51 -3.00 -3.31
C GLY A 174 14.84 -3.76 -3.23
N MET A 175 14.88 -5.06 -3.60
CA MET A 175 16.13 -5.83 -3.54
C MET A 175 17.20 -5.29 -4.50
N ILE A 176 16.78 -4.71 -5.61
CA ILE A 176 17.68 -4.14 -6.63
C ILE A 176 17.56 -2.61 -6.71
N GLY A 177 16.85 -1.99 -5.76
CA GLY A 177 16.73 -0.52 -5.66
C GLY A 177 16.01 0.13 -6.84
N THR A 178 15.09 -0.57 -7.50
CA THR A 178 14.41 -0.09 -8.72
C THR A 178 12.89 0.00 -8.58
N GLN A 179 12.35 -0.21 -7.38
CA GLN A 179 10.92 -0.06 -7.10
C GLN A 179 10.41 1.32 -7.56
N LYS A 180 9.15 1.39 -7.92
CA LYS A 180 8.51 2.66 -8.24
C LYS A 180 7.89 3.23 -6.97
N THR A 181 8.50 4.27 -6.45
CA THR A 181 8.10 4.94 -5.19
C THR A 181 7.90 6.43 -5.44
N ALA A 182 6.86 6.97 -4.82
CA ALA A 182 6.65 8.41 -4.67
C ALA A 182 6.38 8.73 -3.20
N SER A 183 6.65 9.96 -2.79
CA SER A 183 6.35 10.42 -1.44
C SER A 183 5.65 11.77 -1.46
N LEU A 184 4.85 12.00 -0.43
CA LEU A 184 4.19 13.28 -0.17
C LEU A 184 4.48 13.71 1.26
N ILE A 185 4.60 15.01 1.45
CA ILE A 185 4.56 15.61 2.79
C ILE A 185 3.10 15.69 3.22
N VAL A 186 2.77 15.03 4.31
CA VAL A 186 1.43 14.97 4.89
C VAL A 186 1.48 15.63 6.28
N PRO A 187 1.10 16.91 6.39
CA PRO A 187 1.15 17.61 7.67
C PRO A 187 0.31 16.93 8.74
N ASN A 188 0.84 16.87 9.96
CA ASN A 188 0.14 16.26 11.11
C ASN A 188 -0.15 14.76 10.97
N LEU A 189 0.67 14.04 10.24
CA LEU A 189 0.55 12.61 9.98
C LEU A 189 0.37 11.78 11.27
N SER A 190 0.98 12.21 12.37
CA SER A 190 0.91 11.54 13.67
C SER A 190 -0.19 12.04 14.59
N THR A 191 -0.83 13.16 14.28
CA THR A 191 -1.85 13.78 15.15
C THR A 191 -3.24 13.80 14.54
N LYS A 192 -3.37 13.46 13.26
CA LYS A 192 -4.63 13.42 12.53
C LYS A 192 -4.77 12.16 11.71
N PHE A 193 -5.99 11.73 11.48
CA PHE A 193 -6.31 10.70 10.51
C PHE A 193 -6.30 11.28 9.10
N HIS A 194 -5.67 10.55 8.19
CA HIS A 194 -5.68 10.82 6.75
C HIS A 194 -6.20 9.60 6.01
N ASP A 195 -6.76 9.81 4.82
CA ASP A 195 -7.17 8.75 3.93
C ASP A 195 -6.05 8.52 2.92
N TYR A 196 -5.58 7.29 2.84
CA TYR A 196 -4.59 6.82 1.86
C TYR A 196 -5.30 5.91 0.89
N GLU A 197 -5.24 6.25 -0.36
CA GLU A 197 -6.08 5.61 -1.37
C GLU A 197 -5.29 5.17 -2.59
N ILE A 198 -5.66 4.02 -3.13
CA ILE A 198 -5.31 3.64 -4.50
C ILE A 198 -6.55 3.39 -5.33
N VAL A 199 -6.44 3.73 -6.61
CA VAL A 199 -7.35 3.30 -7.67
C VAL A 199 -6.57 2.38 -8.60
N TRP A 200 -6.82 1.09 -8.47
CA TRP A 200 -6.16 0.05 -9.23
C TRP A 200 -7.02 -0.44 -10.39
N THR A 201 -6.50 -0.33 -11.59
CA THR A 201 -7.15 -0.75 -12.84
C THR A 201 -6.25 -1.75 -13.56
N PRO A 202 -6.72 -2.42 -14.65
CA PRO A 202 -5.83 -3.26 -15.47
C PRO A 202 -4.61 -2.53 -16.01
N ASP A 203 -4.69 -1.21 -16.21
CA ASP A 203 -3.68 -0.43 -16.94
C ASP A 203 -2.76 0.36 -16.01
N LYS A 204 -3.24 0.71 -14.80
CA LYS A 204 -2.50 1.59 -13.89
C LYS A 204 -2.96 1.49 -12.44
N ILE A 205 -2.12 2.01 -11.55
CA ILE A 205 -2.44 2.27 -10.15
C ILE A 205 -2.21 3.76 -9.91
N ASP A 206 -3.25 4.48 -9.51
CA ASP A 206 -3.17 5.88 -9.08
C ASP A 206 -3.21 5.91 -7.55
N PHE A 207 -2.38 6.77 -6.94
CA PHE A 207 -2.29 7.00 -5.48
C PHE A 207 -2.86 8.38 -5.14
N TYR A 208 -3.57 8.49 -4.02
CA TYR A 208 -4.21 9.72 -3.54
C TYR A 208 -4.03 9.93 -2.03
#